data_a86fd389fc1ba6bac4c13f78c4ca8b4c
#
_entry.id   a86fd389fc1ba6bac4c13f78c4ca8b4c
#
_cell.length_a   1.000
_cell.length_b   1.000
_cell.length_c   1.000
_cell.angle_alpha   90.00
_cell.angle_beta   90.00
_cell.angle_gamma   90.00
#
_symmetry.space_group_name_H-M   'P 1'
#
loop_
_entity.id
_entity.type
_entity.pdbx_description
1 polymer ?
#
loop_
_entity_poly.entity_id
_entity_poly.type
_entity_poly.pdbx_seq_one_letter_code
_entity_poly.pdbx_strand_id
1 'polypeptide(L)'
;TNQAFYSMENGEQANVSNTDWDLAFQITGFQATILVNGKNNVRLFKAGKSVNDWSAITAADTVGMLNPGNELLNQDTSWWSGAFNITADAANGFDLGWGVYDFATHAVTGDSLFFMKMSTGEIKKVWIQSLMNNTYYFAYANVDGSAEVNTTLSKSAFTGKNFGYYSIATGTTLDREPNKYTWDLSFAQYMSALPFPYKVSGVLSNDSVSVAKAYPVDEQTVSPWSFTPSYYINTIGYEWKAYDFNTNAWLIQDSTVFFVNDKLGFLWKVVFTGFGGSANGNFEFYKEKLSATGVQENGGMPALLGVAPNPATN
;
A
#
# COMPACT_ATOMS: atom_id res chain seq x y z
N THR A 1 -5.29 -0.94 14.38
CA THR A 1 -4.02 -0.25 14.09
C THR A 1 -4.19 0.72 12.95
N ASN A 2 -3.62 1.90 13.10
CA ASN A 2 -3.65 2.97 12.11
C ASN A 2 -2.53 2.80 11.07
N GLN A 3 -2.58 3.63 10.06
CA GLN A 3 -1.52 3.93 9.12
C GLN A 3 -1.03 5.34 9.40
N ALA A 4 0.28 5.50 9.66
CA ALA A 4 0.89 6.81 9.83
C ALA A 4 1.70 7.16 8.57
N PHE A 5 1.50 8.35 8.04
CA PHE A 5 2.31 8.95 6.99
C PHE A 5 3.31 9.91 7.61
N TYR A 6 4.57 9.77 7.27
CA TYR A 6 5.68 10.44 7.94
C TYR A 6 6.62 11.14 6.94
N SER A 7 6.95 12.37 7.23
CA SER A 7 8.00 13.12 6.53
C SER A 7 9.31 12.99 7.28
N MET A 8 10.39 12.70 6.59
CA MET A 8 11.72 12.67 7.20
C MET A 8 12.09 14.04 7.80
N GLU A 9 11.66 15.13 7.19
CA GLU A 9 11.91 16.50 7.69
C GLU A 9 10.91 16.89 8.79
N ASN A 10 9.60 16.71 8.55
CA ASN A 10 8.54 17.35 9.33
C ASN A 10 7.80 16.40 10.31
N GLY A 11 8.19 15.13 10.38
CA GLY A 11 7.54 14.16 11.27
C GLY A 11 6.20 13.63 10.73
N GLU A 12 5.31 13.23 11.62
CA GLU A 12 4.00 12.66 11.26
C GLU A 12 3.13 13.69 10.54
N GLN A 13 2.61 13.30 9.37
CA GLN A 13 1.76 14.14 8.51
C GLN A 13 0.29 13.76 8.59
N ALA A 14 -0.01 12.50 8.83
CA ALA A 14 -1.35 11.99 9.06
C ALA A 14 -1.29 10.64 9.78
N ASN A 15 -2.32 10.38 10.57
CA ASN A 15 -2.49 9.10 11.27
C ASN A 15 -3.97 8.69 11.14
N VAL A 16 -4.23 7.72 10.29
CA VAL A 16 -5.58 7.38 9.83
C VAL A 16 -5.90 5.91 10.06
N SER A 17 -7.18 5.59 10.20
CA SER A 17 -7.60 4.20 10.29
C SER A 17 -7.10 3.40 9.08
N ASN A 18 -6.61 2.19 9.31
CA ASN A 18 -6.20 1.29 8.22
C ASN A 18 -7.27 0.22 7.93
N THR A 19 -8.51 0.41 8.41
CA THR A 19 -9.63 -0.52 8.23
C THR A 19 -10.90 0.16 7.70
N ASP A 20 -10.82 1.41 7.32
CA ASP A 20 -11.95 2.23 6.87
C ASP A 20 -12.16 2.23 5.36
N TRP A 21 -11.28 1.60 4.59
CA TRP A 21 -11.34 1.54 3.14
C TRP A 21 -11.29 0.10 2.62
N ASP A 22 -11.76 -0.11 1.40
CA ASP A 22 -11.75 -1.40 0.73
C ASP A 22 -10.98 -1.35 -0.58
N LEU A 23 -11.11 -0.27 -1.34
CA LEU A 23 -10.46 -0.02 -2.63
C LEU A 23 -9.64 1.27 -2.60
N ALA A 24 -8.50 1.29 -3.30
CA ALA A 24 -7.74 2.50 -3.56
C ALA A 24 -7.41 2.62 -5.04
N PHE A 25 -7.76 3.75 -5.64
CA PHE A 25 -7.65 4.04 -7.07
C PHE A 25 -6.50 5.02 -7.31
N GLN A 26 -5.61 4.69 -8.22
CA GLN A 26 -4.48 5.55 -8.59
C GLN A 26 -4.96 6.89 -9.16
N ILE A 27 -4.42 7.99 -8.60
CA ILE A 27 -4.75 9.35 -9.03
C ILE A 27 -3.79 9.85 -10.09
N THR A 28 -2.49 9.62 -9.90
CA THR A 28 -1.45 10.10 -10.83
C THR A 28 -0.76 8.92 -11.50
N GLY A 29 -0.38 9.09 -12.78
CA GLY A 29 0.27 8.05 -13.55
C GLY A 29 -0.69 7.34 -14.52
N PHE A 30 -0.13 6.41 -15.32
CA PHE A 30 -0.81 5.79 -16.45
C PHE A 30 -1.26 4.35 -16.17
N GLN A 31 -0.80 3.72 -15.08
CA GLN A 31 -1.04 2.31 -14.79
C GLN A 31 -2.49 2.03 -14.40
N ALA A 32 -3.25 3.06 -14.04
CA ALA A 32 -4.61 2.95 -13.54
C ALA A 32 -4.76 1.85 -12.47
N THR A 33 -3.79 1.83 -11.55
CA THR A 33 -3.68 0.81 -10.50
C THR A 33 -4.85 0.88 -9.54
N ILE A 34 -5.35 -0.29 -9.15
CA ILE A 34 -6.40 -0.40 -8.13
C ILE A 34 -5.95 -1.42 -7.09
N LEU A 35 -5.83 -0.94 -5.83
CA LEU A 35 -5.43 -1.73 -4.68
C LEU A 35 -6.66 -2.22 -3.91
N VAL A 36 -6.50 -3.35 -3.23
CA VAL A 36 -7.46 -3.85 -2.22
C VAL A 36 -6.88 -3.76 -0.82
N ASN A 37 -7.72 -3.58 0.18
CA ASN A 37 -7.28 -3.54 1.58
C ASN A 37 -7.13 -4.96 2.16
N GLY A 38 -6.11 -5.69 1.72
CA GLY A 38 -5.82 -7.04 2.21
C GLY A 38 -5.57 -7.08 3.73
N LYS A 39 -5.04 -6.02 4.32
CA LYS A 39 -4.86 -5.88 5.76
C LYS A 39 -6.19 -5.96 6.51
N ASN A 40 -7.25 -5.41 5.95
CA ASN A 40 -8.62 -5.50 6.50
C ASN A 40 -9.34 -6.80 6.08
N ASN A 41 -8.60 -7.80 5.62
CA ASN A 41 -9.11 -9.08 5.11
C ASN A 41 -10.04 -8.95 3.90
N VAL A 42 -9.94 -7.86 3.14
CA VAL A 42 -10.56 -7.74 1.83
C VAL A 42 -9.73 -8.56 0.84
N ARG A 43 -10.35 -9.52 0.16
CA ARG A 43 -9.67 -10.44 -0.75
C ARG A 43 -10.32 -10.40 -2.12
N LEU A 44 -9.51 -10.39 -3.17
CA LEU A 44 -9.93 -10.27 -4.56
C LEU A 44 -9.64 -11.56 -5.34
N PHE A 45 -10.59 -11.93 -6.21
CA PHE A 45 -10.48 -13.11 -7.08
C PHE A 45 -11.04 -12.75 -8.45
N LYS A 46 -10.44 -13.25 -9.54
CA LYS A 46 -11.01 -13.09 -10.89
C LYS A 46 -12.19 -14.02 -11.04
N ALA A 47 -13.32 -13.50 -11.54
CA ALA A 47 -14.55 -14.29 -11.66
C ALA A 47 -14.55 -15.31 -12.81
N GLY A 48 -13.63 -15.16 -13.79
CA GLY A 48 -13.56 -16.04 -14.96
C GLY A 48 -14.79 -15.95 -15.87
N LYS A 49 -15.55 -14.85 -15.79
CA LYS A 49 -16.77 -14.56 -16.55
C LYS A 49 -16.58 -13.31 -17.39
N SER A 50 -17.29 -13.22 -18.51
CA SER A 50 -17.38 -12.01 -19.32
C SER A 50 -18.14 -10.91 -18.59
N VAL A 51 -17.84 -9.65 -18.88
CA VAL A 51 -18.60 -8.50 -18.35
C VAL A 51 -20.07 -8.54 -18.78
N ASN A 52 -20.38 -9.21 -19.90
CA ASN A 52 -21.75 -9.42 -20.37
C ASN A 52 -22.54 -10.37 -19.43
N ASP A 53 -21.85 -11.15 -18.61
CA ASP A 53 -22.48 -12.07 -17.67
C ASP A 53 -22.81 -11.41 -16.32
N TRP A 54 -22.59 -10.09 -16.17
CA TRP A 54 -22.77 -9.36 -14.90
C TRP A 54 -24.10 -9.69 -14.21
N SER A 55 -25.21 -9.64 -14.95
CA SER A 55 -26.54 -9.92 -14.41
C SER A 55 -26.82 -11.41 -14.17
N ALA A 56 -26.05 -12.28 -14.79
CA ALA A 56 -26.21 -13.74 -14.73
C ALA A 56 -25.37 -14.40 -13.61
N ILE A 57 -24.46 -13.64 -12.98
CA ILE A 57 -23.62 -14.15 -11.87
C ILE A 57 -24.51 -14.51 -10.68
N THR A 58 -24.25 -15.70 -10.13
CA THR A 58 -24.92 -16.25 -8.94
C THR A 58 -23.90 -16.76 -7.93
N ALA A 59 -24.36 -17.15 -6.76
CA ALA A 59 -23.51 -17.77 -5.73
C ALA A 59 -22.81 -19.05 -6.22
N ALA A 60 -23.39 -19.77 -7.18
CA ALA A 60 -22.78 -20.98 -7.75
C ALA A 60 -21.46 -20.67 -8.47
N ASP A 61 -21.33 -19.48 -9.05
CA ASP A 61 -20.12 -19.06 -9.77
C ASP A 61 -18.93 -18.76 -8.84
N THR A 62 -19.16 -18.66 -7.55
CA THR A 62 -18.09 -18.47 -6.57
C THR A 62 -17.42 -19.80 -6.13
N VAL A 63 -18.05 -20.93 -6.44
CA VAL A 63 -17.56 -22.24 -6.04
C VAL A 63 -16.24 -22.56 -6.73
N GLY A 64 -15.20 -22.85 -5.94
CA GLY A 64 -13.85 -23.12 -6.42
C GLY A 64 -13.04 -21.87 -6.80
N MET A 65 -13.67 -20.69 -6.92
CA MET A 65 -12.96 -19.45 -7.27
C MET A 65 -12.29 -18.80 -6.04
N LEU A 66 -12.89 -18.94 -4.86
CA LEU A 66 -12.43 -18.30 -3.63
C LEU A 66 -11.32 -19.08 -2.88
N ASN A 67 -10.60 -19.95 -3.58
CA ASN A 67 -9.45 -20.64 -3.00
C ASN A 67 -8.28 -19.67 -2.79
N PRO A 68 -7.52 -19.80 -1.69
CA PRO A 68 -6.38 -18.92 -1.42
C PRO A 68 -5.35 -18.86 -2.56
N GLY A 69 -5.16 -19.95 -3.32
CA GLY A 69 -4.27 -19.97 -4.47
C GLY A 69 -4.72 -19.13 -5.68
N ASN A 70 -5.99 -18.68 -5.70
CA ASN A 70 -6.54 -17.82 -6.74
C ASN A 70 -6.63 -16.35 -6.30
N GLU A 71 -6.19 -16.03 -5.07
CA GLU A 71 -6.26 -14.67 -4.55
C GLU A 71 -5.33 -13.74 -5.32
N LEU A 72 -5.87 -12.61 -5.76
CA LEU A 72 -5.12 -11.54 -6.38
C LEU A 72 -4.65 -10.57 -5.29
N LEU A 73 -3.35 -10.37 -5.20
CA LEU A 73 -2.71 -9.57 -4.15
C LEU A 73 -2.08 -8.31 -4.71
N ASN A 74 -2.15 -7.22 -3.96
CA ASN A 74 -1.25 -6.09 -4.24
C ASN A 74 0.19 -6.57 -4.04
N GLN A 75 1.10 -6.15 -4.92
CA GLN A 75 2.52 -6.35 -4.67
C GLN A 75 3.01 -5.36 -3.60
N ASP A 76 3.81 -5.85 -2.67
CA ASP A 76 4.39 -5.03 -1.60
C ASP A 76 5.73 -4.37 -2.00
N THR A 77 6.15 -4.56 -3.25
CA THR A 77 7.36 -3.95 -3.81
C THR A 77 7.08 -2.66 -4.59
N SER A 78 5.82 -2.40 -4.96
CA SER A 78 5.43 -1.25 -5.78
C SER A 78 4.01 -0.80 -5.48
N TRP A 79 3.80 0.52 -5.36
CA TRP A 79 2.44 1.11 -5.31
C TRP A 79 1.66 0.92 -6.61
N TRP A 80 2.36 0.64 -7.72
CA TRP A 80 1.78 0.61 -9.07
C TRP A 80 1.42 -0.79 -9.56
N SER A 81 1.42 -1.79 -8.67
CA SER A 81 1.02 -3.17 -8.95
C SER A 81 -0.07 -3.63 -7.99
N GLY A 82 -1.29 -3.21 -8.28
CA GLY A 82 -2.49 -3.51 -7.49
C GLY A 82 -3.09 -4.87 -7.84
N ALA A 83 -3.89 -5.40 -6.93
CA ALA A 83 -4.55 -6.70 -7.09
C ALA A 83 -5.40 -6.80 -8.38
N PHE A 84 -6.06 -5.72 -8.78
CA PHE A 84 -6.82 -5.68 -10.02
C PHE A 84 -5.95 -5.70 -11.28
N ASN A 85 -4.65 -5.39 -11.15
CA ASN A 85 -3.72 -5.30 -12.27
C ASN A 85 -2.90 -6.58 -12.49
N ILE A 86 -2.91 -7.52 -11.53
CA ILE A 86 -2.06 -8.73 -11.56
C ILE A 86 -2.33 -9.65 -12.75
N THR A 87 -3.55 -9.63 -13.28
CA THR A 87 -3.94 -10.49 -14.41
C THR A 87 -3.73 -9.85 -15.78
N ALA A 88 -3.01 -8.73 -15.85
CA ALA A 88 -2.66 -8.09 -17.12
C ALA A 88 -1.84 -9.03 -18.01
N ASP A 89 -2.16 -9.06 -19.30
CA ASP A 89 -1.38 -9.80 -20.29
C ASP A 89 -0.09 -9.03 -20.60
N ALA A 90 1.04 -9.59 -20.20
CA ALA A 90 2.35 -8.99 -20.43
C ALA A 90 2.70 -8.81 -21.93
N ALA A 91 2.02 -9.55 -22.83
CA ALA A 91 2.19 -9.40 -24.27
C ALA A 91 1.40 -8.21 -24.85
N ASN A 92 0.42 -7.69 -24.11
CA ASN A 92 -0.39 -6.55 -24.48
C ASN A 92 -0.12 -5.37 -23.54
N GLY A 93 0.74 -4.44 -23.91
CA GLY A 93 1.08 -3.27 -23.07
C GLY A 93 -0.10 -2.33 -22.77
N PHE A 94 -1.29 -2.55 -23.34
CA PHE A 94 -2.52 -1.80 -23.08
C PHE A 94 -3.49 -2.53 -22.15
N ASP A 95 -3.22 -3.80 -21.83
CA ASP A 95 -3.99 -4.55 -20.83
C ASP A 95 -3.53 -4.16 -19.42
N LEU A 96 -4.47 -3.69 -18.62
CA LEU A 96 -4.26 -3.27 -17.23
C LEU A 96 -4.79 -4.31 -16.22
N GLY A 97 -5.18 -5.49 -16.68
CA GLY A 97 -5.69 -6.60 -15.88
C GLY A 97 -7.19 -6.51 -15.57
N TRP A 98 -7.71 -5.32 -15.26
CA TRP A 98 -9.13 -5.07 -15.06
C TRP A 98 -9.83 -4.52 -16.32
N GLY A 99 -9.07 -4.08 -17.32
CA GLY A 99 -9.56 -3.50 -18.55
C GLY A 99 -8.43 -3.13 -19.49
N VAL A 100 -8.79 -2.75 -20.70
CA VAL A 100 -7.87 -2.41 -21.79
C VAL A 100 -7.92 -0.93 -22.11
N TYR A 101 -6.74 -0.31 -22.22
CA TYR A 101 -6.60 1.09 -22.64
C TYR A 101 -6.75 1.21 -24.15
N ASP A 102 -7.59 2.15 -24.59
CA ASP A 102 -7.80 2.52 -25.99
C ASP A 102 -7.05 3.84 -26.30
N PHE A 103 -6.10 3.74 -27.22
CA PHE A 103 -5.26 4.89 -27.61
C PHE A 103 -6.07 5.97 -28.38
N ALA A 104 -7.16 5.62 -29.05
CA ALA A 104 -7.95 6.58 -29.82
C ALA A 104 -8.86 7.43 -28.94
N THR A 105 -9.41 6.82 -27.89
CA THR A 105 -10.35 7.48 -26.97
C THR A 105 -9.70 7.96 -25.68
N HIS A 106 -8.45 7.53 -25.41
CA HIS A 106 -7.74 7.75 -24.15
C HIS A 106 -8.51 7.26 -22.91
N ALA A 107 -9.31 6.23 -23.10
CA ALA A 107 -10.10 5.59 -22.05
C ALA A 107 -9.59 4.17 -21.76
N VAL A 108 -9.85 3.68 -20.54
CA VAL A 108 -9.74 2.25 -20.24
C VAL A 108 -11.15 1.69 -20.18
N THR A 109 -11.40 0.62 -20.90
CA THR A 109 -12.66 -0.12 -20.86
C THR A 109 -12.48 -1.39 -20.06
N GLY A 110 -13.29 -1.59 -19.03
CA GLY A 110 -13.27 -2.76 -18.17
C GLY A 110 -13.79 -4.00 -18.90
N ASP A 111 -13.01 -5.07 -18.89
CA ASP A 111 -13.30 -6.33 -19.56
C ASP A 111 -13.36 -7.54 -18.63
N SER A 112 -13.08 -7.33 -17.35
CA SER A 112 -12.95 -8.38 -16.34
C SER A 112 -13.92 -8.18 -15.17
N LEU A 113 -14.50 -9.29 -14.70
CA LEU A 113 -15.32 -9.33 -13.48
C LEU A 113 -14.53 -9.98 -12.34
N PHE A 114 -14.81 -9.52 -11.13
CA PHE A 114 -14.12 -9.98 -9.92
C PHE A 114 -15.13 -10.37 -8.83
N PHE A 115 -14.72 -11.32 -7.99
CA PHE A 115 -15.33 -11.54 -6.68
C PHE A 115 -14.47 -10.90 -5.62
N MET A 116 -15.11 -10.18 -4.72
CA MET A 116 -14.44 -9.57 -3.58
C MET A 116 -15.07 -10.07 -2.29
N LYS A 117 -14.26 -10.77 -1.48
CA LYS A 117 -14.66 -11.18 -0.14
C LYS A 117 -14.33 -10.07 0.83
N MET A 118 -15.37 -9.52 1.45
CA MET A 118 -15.28 -8.43 2.41
C MET A 118 -14.76 -8.91 3.76
N SER A 119 -14.32 -8.00 4.62
CA SER A 119 -13.89 -8.28 5.99
C SER A 119 -14.98 -8.94 6.84
N THR A 120 -16.23 -8.71 6.53
CA THR A 120 -17.41 -9.35 7.15
C THR A 120 -17.60 -10.80 6.72
N GLY A 121 -16.89 -11.25 5.68
CA GLY A 121 -17.08 -12.55 5.03
C GLY A 121 -18.09 -12.53 3.88
N GLU A 122 -18.82 -11.43 3.70
CA GLU A 122 -19.74 -11.24 2.57
C GLU A 122 -18.97 -11.23 1.25
N ILE A 123 -19.57 -11.79 0.18
CA ILE A 123 -18.98 -11.82 -1.15
C ILE A 123 -19.76 -10.85 -2.04
N LYS A 124 -19.02 -9.93 -2.66
CA LYS A 124 -19.53 -9.03 -3.70
C LYS A 124 -19.00 -9.46 -5.06
N LYS A 125 -19.79 -9.27 -6.10
CA LYS A 125 -19.30 -9.16 -7.47
C LYS A 125 -18.90 -7.71 -7.72
N VAL A 126 -17.80 -7.49 -8.43
CA VAL A 126 -17.22 -6.16 -8.70
C VAL A 126 -16.84 -6.06 -10.17
N TRP A 127 -17.17 -4.94 -10.77
CA TRP A 127 -16.77 -4.58 -12.13
C TRP A 127 -16.24 -3.16 -12.17
N ILE A 128 -14.99 -3.02 -12.54
CA ILE A 128 -14.42 -1.71 -12.88
C ILE A 128 -14.79 -1.47 -14.34
N GLN A 129 -15.77 -0.62 -14.58
CA GLN A 129 -16.42 -0.44 -15.89
C GLN A 129 -15.54 0.37 -16.84
N SER A 130 -14.95 1.46 -16.35
CA SER A 130 -14.06 2.28 -17.17
C SER A 130 -13.26 3.28 -16.36
N LEU A 131 -12.17 3.79 -16.94
CA LEU A 131 -11.55 5.04 -16.58
C LEU A 131 -11.62 5.99 -17.78
N MET A 132 -12.41 7.03 -17.68
CA MET A 132 -12.63 7.99 -18.77
C MET A 132 -12.75 9.40 -18.18
N ASN A 133 -12.16 10.39 -18.85
CA ASN A 133 -12.20 11.79 -18.42
C ASN A 133 -11.77 11.98 -16.94
N ASN A 134 -10.66 11.31 -16.54
CA ASN A 134 -10.15 11.32 -15.17
C ASN A 134 -11.14 10.81 -14.10
N THR A 135 -12.09 9.96 -14.48
CA THR A 135 -13.08 9.40 -13.57
C THR A 135 -13.15 7.88 -13.74
N TYR A 136 -12.99 7.16 -12.63
CA TYR A 136 -13.28 5.74 -12.55
C TYR A 136 -14.78 5.54 -12.40
N TYR A 137 -15.34 4.65 -13.21
CA TYR A 137 -16.73 4.17 -13.13
C TYR A 137 -16.68 2.71 -12.72
N PHE A 138 -17.41 2.33 -11.70
CA PHE A 138 -17.41 0.96 -11.21
C PHE A 138 -18.74 0.58 -10.58
N ALA A 139 -19.01 -0.72 -10.59
CA ALA A 139 -20.19 -1.31 -9.98
C ALA A 139 -19.81 -2.44 -9.02
N TYR A 140 -20.62 -2.60 -8.00
CA TYR A 140 -20.59 -3.77 -7.13
C TYR A 140 -22.00 -4.15 -6.68
N ALA A 141 -22.20 -5.43 -6.39
CA ALA A 141 -23.46 -5.97 -5.91
C ALA A 141 -23.22 -7.22 -5.07
N ASN A 142 -24.22 -7.68 -4.35
CA ASN A 142 -24.22 -9.05 -3.85
C ASN A 142 -24.15 -10.03 -5.04
N VAL A 143 -23.64 -11.24 -4.83
CA VAL A 143 -23.53 -12.22 -5.93
C VAL A 143 -24.87 -12.59 -6.55
N ASP A 144 -25.98 -12.45 -5.81
CA ASP A 144 -27.36 -12.66 -6.31
C ASP A 144 -27.91 -11.45 -7.08
N GLY A 145 -27.12 -10.39 -7.25
CA GLY A 145 -27.51 -9.15 -7.91
C GLY A 145 -28.22 -8.13 -7.01
N SER A 146 -28.56 -8.49 -5.78
CA SER A 146 -29.16 -7.52 -4.85
C SER A 146 -28.15 -6.47 -4.40
N ALA A 147 -28.66 -5.32 -3.88
CA ALA A 147 -27.86 -4.20 -3.41
C ALA A 147 -26.81 -3.71 -4.43
N GLU A 148 -27.18 -3.68 -5.70
CA GLU A 148 -26.33 -3.16 -6.76
C GLU A 148 -26.11 -1.66 -6.58
N VAL A 149 -24.86 -1.25 -6.66
CA VAL A 149 -24.41 0.14 -6.63
C VAL A 149 -23.56 0.41 -7.86
N ASN A 150 -23.94 1.42 -8.63
CA ASN A 150 -23.13 2.01 -9.69
C ASN A 150 -22.63 3.36 -9.19
N THR A 151 -21.32 3.57 -9.20
CA THR A 151 -20.69 4.74 -8.59
C THR A 151 -19.42 5.17 -9.33
N THR A 152 -18.85 6.27 -8.91
CA THR A 152 -17.67 6.84 -9.54
C THR A 152 -16.66 7.36 -8.52
N LEU A 153 -15.39 7.45 -8.94
CA LEU A 153 -14.35 8.17 -8.22
C LEU A 153 -13.62 9.09 -9.20
N SER A 154 -13.79 10.40 -9.02
CA SER A 154 -13.08 11.39 -9.83
C SER A 154 -11.66 11.62 -9.30
N LYS A 155 -10.66 11.49 -10.18
CA LYS A 155 -9.25 11.78 -9.84
C LYS A 155 -9.05 13.25 -9.40
N SER A 156 -9.87 14.17 -9.92
CA SER A 156 -9.76 15.58 -9.59
C SER A 156 -10.07 15.90 -8.12
N ALA A 157 -10.90 15.08 -7.47
CA ALA A 157 -11.21 15.21 -6.05
C ALA A 157 -10.01 14.88 -5.13
N PHE A 158 -9.01 14.18 -5.66
CA PHE A 158 -7.82 13.72 -4.93
C PHE A 158 -6.53 14.27 -5.52
N THR A 159 -6.58 15.42 -6.17
CA THR A 159 -5.40 16.06 -6.77
C THR A 159 -4.26 16.18 -5.76
N GLY A 160 -3.05 15.79 -6.17
CA GLY A 160 -1.87 15.83 -5.32
C GLY A 160 -1.70 14.63 -4.40
N LYS A 161 -2.48 13.57 -4.55
CA LYS A 161 -2.39 12.31 -3.80
C LYS A 161 -1.96 11.16 -4.71
N ASN A 162 -1.45 10.07 -4.14
CA ASN A 162 -1.17 8.87 -4.92
C ASN A 162 -2.48 8.12 -5.22
N PHE A 163 -3.36 8.03 -4.23
CA PHE A 163 -4.62 7.29 -4.32
C PHE A 163 -5.82 8.10 -3.80
N GLY A 164 -6.98 7.84 -4.40
CA GLY A 164 -8.30 8.11 -3.84
C GLY A 164 -8.89 6.81 -3.32
N TYR A 165 -9.49 6.83 -2.14
CA TYR A 165 -9.96 5.63 -1.47
C TYR A 165 -11.49 5.53 -1.51
N TYR A 166 -12.00 4.31 -1.40
CA TYR A 166 -13.42 4.02 -1.37
C TYR A 166 -13.75 2.92 -0.36
N SER A 167 -14.80 3.13 0.41
CA SER A 167 -15.38 2.10 1.28
C SER A 167 -16.66 1.55 0.67
N ILE A 168 -16.69 0.26 0.38
CA ILE A 168 -17.89 -0.44 -0.06
C ILE A 168 -18.91 -0.52 1.08
N ALA A 169 -18.44 -0.66 2.32
CA ALA A 169 -19.30 -0.76 3.48
C ALA A 169 -20.15 0.50 3.70
N THR A 170 -19.59 1.68 3.43
CA THR A 170 -20.30 2.97 3.59
C THR A 170 -20.80 3.57 2.27
N GLY A 171 -20.34 3.03 1.13
CA GLY A 171 -20.66 3.56 -0.20
C GLY A 171 -20.06 4.94 -0.49
N THR A 172 -18.93 5.28 0.16
CA THR A 172 -18.33 6.62 0.08
C THR A 172 -16.87 6.62 -0.30
N THR A 173 -16.44 7.71 -0.96
CA THR A 173 -15.04 8.03 -1.14
C THR A 173 -14.42 8.58 0.14
N LEU A 174 -13.12 8.31 0.35
CA LEU A 174 -12.40 8.72 1.54
C LEU A 174 -11.14 9.48 1.14
N ASP A 175 -10.97 10.65 1.76
CA ASP A 175 -9.77 11.47 1.64
C ASP A 175 -8.86 11.24 2.86
N ARG A 176 -8.03 10.20 2.82
CA ARG A 176 -7.23 9.74 3.94
C ARG A 176 -5.72 9.87 3.76
N GLU A 177 -5.25 9.96 2.52
CA GLU A 177 -3.83 10.14 2.24
C GLU A 177 -3.46 11.63 2.24
N PRO A 178 -2.37 12.07 2.90
CA PRO A 178 -1.89 13.44 2.77
C PRO A 178 -1.37 13.70 1.35
N ASN A 179 -1.06 14.98 1.04
CA ASN A 179 -0.46 15.30 -0.24
C ASN A 179 0.83 14.49 -0.44
N LYS A 180 0.99 13.87 -1.61
CA LYS A 180 2.11 12.94 -1.91
C LYS A 180 3.50 13.58 -1.79
N TYR A 181 3.58 14.90 -1.80
CA TYR A 181 4.84 15.63 -1.63
C TYR A 181 5.18 15.93 -0.17
N THR A 182 4.28 15.62 0.78
CA THR A 182 4.46 15.94 2.20
C THR A 182 4.87 14.76 3.06
N TRP A 183 4.99 13.56 2.52
CA TRP A 183 5.40 12.38 3.28
C TRP A 183 6.40 11.53 2.49
N ASP A 184 7.24 10.80 3.23
CA ASP A 184 8.31 9.97 2.70
C ASP A 184 8.11 8.49 3.04
N LEU A 185 7.64 8.19 4.23
CA LEU A 185 7.45 6.83 4.75
C LEU A 185 6.02 6.63 5.24
N SER A 186 5.51 5.41 5.09
CA SER A 186 4.23 4.96 5.65
C SER A 186 4.46 3.80 6.61
N PHE A 187 4.10 3.99 7.87
CA PHE A 187 4.12 2.97 8.91
C PHE A 187 2.74 2.33 8.98
N ALA A 188 2.65 1.05 8.63
CA ALA A 188 1.35 0.39 8.52
C ALA A 188 1.44 -1.13 8.71
N GLN A 189 0.27 -1.75 8.89
CA GLN A 189 0.11 -3.15 8.55
C GLN A 189 -0.28 -3.27 7.08
N TYR A 190 0.31 -4.24 6.39
CA TYR A 190 0.01 -4.57 4.99
C TYR A 190 0.15 -6.08 4.76
N MET A 191 -0.25 -6.54 3.58
CA MET A 191 -0.02 -7.94 3.16
C MET A 191 1.33 -8.05 2.47
N SER A 192 2.19 -8.94 2.96
CA SER A 192 3.35 -9.41 2.21
C SER A 192 2.96 -10.66 1.43
N ALA A 193 3.42 -10.75 0.19
CA ALA A 193 3.06 -11.86 -0.70
C ALA A 193 4.00 -13.07 -0.56
N LEU A 194 5.23 -12.87 -0.08
CA LEU A 194 6.26 -13.91 -0.03
C LEU A 194 6.63 -14.27 1.41
N PRO A 195 6.93 -15.54 1.71
CA PRO A 195 6.83 -16.75 0.87
C PRO A 195 5.39 -17.25 0.67
N PHE A 196 4.45 -16.73 1.41
CA PHE A 196 3.00 -16.91 1.29
C PHE A 196 2.29 -15.68 1.87
N PRO A 197 1.05 -15.38 1.44
CA PRO A 197 0.36 -14.17 1.88
C PRO A 197 0.16 -14.13 3.39
N TYR A 198 0.71 -13.12 4.05
CA TYR A 198 0.48 -12.88 5.47
C TYR A 198 0.57 -11.41 5.83
N LYS A 199 -0.05 -11.05 6.95
CA LYS A 199 -0.12 -9.68 7.44
C LYS A 199 1.13 -9.35 8.24
N VAL A 200 1.80 -8.28 7.85
CA VAL A 200 3.00 -7.76 8.50
C VAL A 200 2.80 -6.33 8.98
N SER A 201 3.55 -5.92 10.00
CA SER A 201 3.71 -4.52 10.40
C SER A 201 5.07 -4.05 9.94
N GLY A 202 5.11 -3.03 9.10
CA GLY A 202 6.36 -2.57 8.50
C GLY A 202 6.28 -1.15 7.98
N VAL A 203 7.28 -0.78 7.20
CA VAL A 203 7.46 0.56 6.66
C VAL A 203 7.57 0.48 5.13
N LEU A 204 6.72 1.24 4.46
CA LEU A 204 6.74 1.38 3.01
C LEU A 204 7.18 2.80 2.64
N SER A 205 8.10 2.94 1.70
CA SER A 205 8.49 4.24 1.17
C SER A 205 7.44 4.79 0.20
N ASN A 206 7.35 6.11 0.13
CA ASN A 206 6.51 6.79 -0.85
C ASN A 206 7.08 6.65 -2.26
N ASP A 207 6.26 6.92 -3.27
CA ASP A 207 6.71 7.09 -4.64
C ASP A 207 7.87 8.11 -4.73
N SER A 208 8.89 7.80 -5.51
CA SER A 208 10.10 8.63 -5.68
C SER A 208 11.00 8.77 -4.44
N VAL A 209 10.74 8.07 -3.35
CA VAL A 209 11.66 7.89 -2.23
C VAL A 209 12.48 6.65 -2.47
N SER A 210 13.81 6.76 -2.38
CA SER A 210 14.68 5.59 -2.49
C SER A 210 15.35 5.27 -1.16
N VAL A 211 15.58 3.98 -0.91
CA VAL A 211 16.15 3.50 0.34
C VAL A 211 17.28 2.52 0.06
N ALA A 212 18.41 2.67 0.76
CA ALA A 212 19.45 1.65 0.79
C ALA A 212 19.46 0.97 2.17
N LYS A 213 19.45 -0.38 2.19
CA LYS A 213 19.63 -1.18 3.41
C LYS A 213 21.10 -1.55 3.54
N ALA A 214 21.70 -1.18 4.66
CA ALA A 214 23.07 -1.55 5.05
C ALA A 214 23.01 -2.57 6.18
N TYR A 215 23.56 -3.78 5.92
CA TYR A 215 23.58 -4.88 6.89
C TYR A 215 24.58 -5.97 6.45
N PRO A 216 25.37 -6.57 7.35
CA PRO A 216 25.65 -6.06 8.70
C PRO A 216 26.68 -4.92 8.68
N VAL A 217 26.49 -3.89 9.47
CA VAL A 217 27.37 -2.73 9.53
C VAL A 217 27.53 -2.20 10.95
N ASP A 218 28.61 -1.46 11.18
CA ASP A 218 28.71 -0.58 12.34
C ASP A 218 27.98 0.72 12.04
N GLU A 219 26.93 1.00 12.79
CA GLU A 219 26.08 2.16 12.56
C GLU A 219 26.79 3.50 12.71
N GLN A 220 27.88 3.55 13.51
CA GLN A 220 28.61 4.80 13.74
C GLN A 220 29.55 5.17 12.60
N THR A 221 30.04 4.16 11.88
CA THR A 221 31.07 4.34 10.84
C THR A 221 30.60 4.05 9.41
N VAL A 222 29.39 3.50 9.26
CA VAL A 222 28.87 3.13 7.94
C VAL A 222 28.69 4.33 7.02
N SER A 223 29.22 4.20 5.79
CA SER A 223 29.07 5.23 4.76
C SER A 223 27.86 4.91 3.86
N PRO A 224 26.97 5.88 3.59
CA PRO A 224 25.83 5.68 2.70
C PRO A 224 26.25 5.35 1.27
N TRP A 225 27.42 5.81 0.85
CA TRP A 225 27.93 5.66 -0.52
C TRP A 225 28.36 4.24 -0.87
N SER A 226 28.42 3.36 0.11
CA SER A 226 28.76 1.95 -0.08
C SER A 226 27.55 1.06 -0.46
N PHE A 227 26.35 1.63 -0.50
CA PHE A 227 25.11 0.88 -0.73
C PHE A 227 24.27 1.51 -1.83
N THR A 228 23.66 0.66 -2.67
CA THR A 228 22.82 1.11 -3.77
C THR A 228 21.39 1.33 -3.31
N PRO A 229 20.82 2.54 -3.47
CA PRO A 229 19.41 2.79 -3.18
C PRO A 229 18.48 2.00 -4.09
N SER A 230 17.38 1.54 -3.52
CA SER A 230 16.29 0.86 -4.21
C SER A 230 15.02 1.69 -4.15
N TYR A 231 14.22 1.64 -5.22
CA TYR A 231 12.88 2.21 -5.27
C TYR A 231 11.77 1.20 -4.91
N TYR A 232 12.14 -0.02 -4.50
CA TYR A 232 11.15 -0.93 -3.93
C TYR A 232 10.61 -0.35 -2.64
N ILE A 233 9.29 -0.19 -2.59
CA ILE A 233 8.63 0.49 -1.45
C ILE A 233 8.83 -0.25 -0.13
N ASN A 234 9.07 -1.55 -0.16
CA ASN A 234 9.31 -2.41 0.99
C ASN A 234 10.81 -2.60 1.32
N THR A 235 11.71 -1.74 0.83
CA THR A 235 13.15 -1.87 1.13
C THR A 235 13.43 -1.77 2.63
N ILE A 236 12.70 -0.95 3.38
CA ILE A 236 12.69 -1.03 4.85
C ILE A 236 11.88 -2.25 5.27
N GLY A 237 10.62 -2.32 4.83
CA GLY A 237 9.76 -3.46 5.03
C GLY A 237 9.50 -3.79 6.50
N TYR A 238 9.52 -5.08 6.82
CA TYR A 238 9.24 -5.61 8.16
C TYR A 238 10.37 -6.47 8.73
N GLU A 239 11.37 -6.84 7.93
CA GLU A 239 12.42 -7.81 8.29
C GLU A 239 13.52 -7.26 9.19
N TRP A 240 13.48 -5.97 9.55
CA TRP A 240 14.41 -5.37 10.50
C TRP A 240 14.12 -5.79 11.95
N LYS A 241 13.08 -6.60 12.16
CA LYS A 241 12.69 -7.18 13.45
C LYS A 241 12.18 -8.59 13.28
N ALA A 242 12.34 -9.40 14.31
CA ALA A 242 11.78 -10.75 14.40
C ALA A 242 11.12 -10.98 15.76
N TYR A 243 10.08 -11.82 15.80
CA TYR A 243 9.47 -12.20 17.06
C TYR A 243 10.16 -13.45 17.62
N ASP A 244 10.69 -13.34 18.84
CA ASP A 244 11.26 -14.48 19.56
C ASP A 244 10.18 -15.12 20.42
N PHE A 245 9.78 -16.34 20.05
CA PHE A 245 8.78 -17.12 20.77
C PHE A 245 9.26 -17.64 22.14
N ASN A 246 10.57 -17.67 22.38
CA ASN A 246 11.11 -18.14 23.67
C ASN A 246 11.01 -17.05 24.75
N THR A 247 11.30 -15.82 24.36
CA THR A 247 11.27 -14.65 25.26
C THR A 247 9.96 -13.88 25.17
N ASN A 248 9.07 -14.21 24.23
CA ASN A 248 7.85 -13.48 23.90
C ASN A 248 8.10 -11.99 23.63
N ALA A 249 9.18 -11.66 22.94
CA ALA A 249 9.61 -10.30 22.66
C ALA A 249 9.93 -10.08 21.17
N TRP A 250 9.83 -8.84 20.73
CA TRP A 250 10.35 -8.43 19.45
C TRP A 250 11.85 -8.13 19.58
N LEU A 251 12.64 -8.79 18.76
CA LEU A 251 14.08 -8.54 18.62
C LEU A 251 14.29 -7.64 17.41
N ILE A 252 15.01 -6.54 17.62
CA ILE A 252 15.43 -5.66 16.53
C ILE A 252 16.72 -6.22 15.96
N GLN A 253 16.84 -6.20 14.64
CA GLN A 253 18.04 -6.65 13.94
C GLN A 253 19.16 -5.62 14.15
N ASP A 254 20.12 -5.97 15.03
CA ASP A 254 21.31 -5.17 15.27
C ASP A 254 22.12 -4.98 13.96
N SER A 255 22.96 -3.94 13.95
CA SER A 255 23.86 -3.65 12.82
C SER A 255 23.13 -3.38 11.51
N THR A 256 21.89 -2.89 11.57
CA THR A 256 21.06 -2.55 10.39
C THR A 256 20.81 -1.05 10.34
N VAL A 257 21.22 -0.44 9.26
CA VAL A 257 21.01 0.98 8.96
C VAL A 257 20.25 1.11 7.64
N PHE A 258 19.31 2.06 7.58
CA PHE A 258 18.66 2.44 6.34
C PHE A 258 19.06 3.85 5.97
N PHE A 259 19.44 4.05 4.70
CA PHE A 259 19.69 5.37 4.13
C PHE A 259 18.51 5.74 3.24
N VAL A 260 17.80 6.80 3.60
CA VAL A 260 16.57 7.25 2.93
C VAL A 260 16.87 8.53 2.17
N ASN A 261 16.72 8.52 0.85
CA ASN A 261 16.66 9.74 0.06
C ASN A 261 15.19 10.19 0.02
N ASP A 262 14.89 11.28 0.71
CA ASP A 262 13.54 11.82 0.81
C ASP A 262 13.09 12.53 -0.48
N LYS A 263 11.83 12.95 -0.53
CA LYS A 263 11.27 13.66 -1.68
C LYS A 263 11.87 15.06 -1.94
N LEU A 264 12.54 15.61 -0.95
CA LEU A 264 13.22 16.91 -1.05
C LEU A 264 14.68 16.75 -1.53
N GLY A 265 15.15 15.50 -1.66
CA GLY A 265 16.52 15.18 -2.09
C GLY A 265 17.53 15.17 -0.94
N PHE A 266 17.07 15.18 0.31
CA PHE A 266 17.95 15.04 1.45
C PHE A 266 18.18 13.55 1.77
N LEU A 267 19.40 13.25 2.19
CA LEU A 267 19.79 11.92 2.64
C LEU A 267 19.68 11.83 4.15
N TRP A 268 19.00 10.79 4.61
CA TRP A 268 18.79 10.49 6.02
C TRP A 268 19.33 9.12 6.37
N LYS A 269 19.90 9.01 7.56
CA LYS A 269 20.23 7.75 8.21
C LYS A 269 19.11 7.41 9.19
N VAL A 270 18.61 6.18 9.15
CA VAL A 270 17.52 5.69 10.00
C VAL A 270 17.94 4.38 10.63
N VAL A 271 17.79 4.26 11.94
CA VAL A 271 18.05 3.04 12.70
C VAL A 271 16.87 2.75 13.60
N PHE A 272 16.28 1.57 13.45
CA PHE A 272 15.19 1.12 14.31
C PHE A 272 15.74 0.62 15.63
N THR A 273 15.10 1.01 16.74
CA THR A 273 15.52 0.70 18.10
C THR A 273 14.48 -0.10 18.88
N GLY A 274 13.22 -0.11 18.41
CA GLY A 274 12.17 -0.83 19.10
C GLY A 274 10.90 -1.04 18.25
N PHE A 275 10.07 -1.98 18.71
CA PHE A 275 8.76 -2.23 18.15
C PHE A 275 7.80 -2.72 19.25
N GLY A 276 6.74 -1.97 19.49
CA GLY A 276 5.73 -2.26 20.52
C GLY A 276 4.74 -3.38 20.18
N GLY A 277 4.97 -4.07 19.04
CA GLY A 277 4.12 -5.17 18.59
C GLY A 277 3.01 -4.74 17.62
N SER A 278 2.51 -5.72 16.86
CA SER A 278 1.52 -5.47 15.79
C SER A 278 0.17 -4.96 16.31
N ALA A 279 -0.16 -5.21 17.58
CA ALA A 279 -1.40 -4.72 18.18
C ALA A 279 -1.32 -3.21 18.51
N ASN A 280 -0.18 -2.77 19.05
CA ASN A 280 0.04 -1.38 19.43
C ASN A 280 0.51 -0.51 18.24
N GLY A 281 1.31 -1.11 17.34
CA GLY A 281 1.78 -0.43 16.14
C GLY A 281 2.84 0.65 16.41
N ASN A 282 3.51 0.61 17.55
CA ASN A 282 4.55 1.58 17.90
C ASN A 282 5.86 1.17 17.22
N PHE A 283 6.44 2.08 16.45
CA PHE A 283 7.75 1.96 15.83
C PHE A 283 8.69 2.95 16.50
N GLU A 284 9.85 2.46 16.96
CA GLU A 284 10.87 3.29 17.59
C GLU A 284 12.10 3.32 16.69
N PHE A 285 12.57 4.51 16.38
CA PHE A 285 13.76 4.70 15.55
C PHE A 285 14.37 6.06 15.83
N TYR A 286 15.64 6.20 15.54
CA TYR A 286 16.25 7.52 15.39
C TYR A 286 16.58 7.81 13.94
N LYS A 287 16.66 9.09 13.61
CA LYS A 287 17.04 9.58 12.28
C LYS A 287 18.07 10.68 12.41
N GLU A 288 18.99 10.70 11.45
CA GLU A 288 20.01 11.72 11.32
C GLU A 288 19.99 12.25 9.89
N LYS A 289 19.94 13.57 9.72
CA LYS A 289 20.04 14.21 8.39
C LYS A 289 21.51 14.27 8.01
N LEU A 290 21.85 13.60 6.91
CA LEU A 290 23.20 13.63 6.35
C LEU A 290 23.29 14.77 5.34
N SER A 291 24.40 15.52 5.32
CA SER A 291 24.60 16.55 4.31
C SER A 291 24.81 15.89 2.92
N ALA A 292 24.35 16.55 1.86
CA ALA A 292 24.57 16.10 0.48
C ALA A 292 26.06 16.02 0.12
N THR A 293 26.94 16.65 0.88
CA THR A 293 28.40 16.66 0.72
C THR A 293 29.14 15.68 1.61
N GLY A 294 28.42 14.84 2.40
CA GLY A 294 29.04 13.87 3.32
C GLY A 294 29.77 14.52 4.51
N VAL A 295 29.58 15.82 4.75
CA VAL A 295 30.12 16.50 5.93
C VAL A 295 29.14 16.27 7.08
N GLN A 296 29.54 15.50 8.11
CA GLN A 296 28.81 15.39 9.35
C GLN A 296 28.78 16.76 10.04
N GLU A 297 27.59 17.34 10.18
CA GLU A 297 27.42 18.41 11.18
C GLU A 297 27.47 17.78 12.56
N ASN A 298 28.61 17.93 13.24
CA ASN A 298 28.77 17.59 14.64
C ASN A 298 27.96 18.59 15.47
N GLY A 299 26.77 18.24 15.87
CA GLY A 299 26.03 19.11 16.79
C GLY A 299 24.57 18.76 17.00
N GLY A 300 24.27 17.68 17.64
CA GLY A 300 22.94 17.42 18.17
C GLY A 300 22.83 16.01 18.70
N MET A 301 22.43 15.85 19.94
CA MET A 301 22.01 14.53 20.44
C MET A 301 20.90 14.00 19.53
N PRO A 302 20.93 12.70 19.18
CA PRO A 302 19.87 12.09 18.38
C PRO A 302 18.54 12.31 19.11
N ALA A 303 17.60 12.99 18.45
CA ALA A 303 16.26 13.11 18.97
C ALA A 303 15.59 11.73 18.85
N LEU A 304 15.29 11.11 19.99
CA LEU A 304 14.46 9.92 20.04
C LEU A 304 13.04 10.35 19.62
N LEU A 305 12.65 10.02 18.42
CA LEU A 305 11.30 10.26 17.93
C LEU A 305 10.57 8.92 17.91
N GLY A 306 9.75 8.68 18.93
CA GLY A 306 8.77 7.63 18.90
C GLY A 306 7.60 8.07 17.99
N VAL A 307 7.36 7.38 16.89
CA VAL A 307 6.11 7.49 16.16
C VAL A 307 5.14 6.48 16.77
N ALA A 308 4.38 6.94 17.75
CA ALA A 308 3.27 6.17 18.30
C ALA A 308 1.99 6.60 17.59
N PRO A 309 1.23 5.70 16.95
CA PRO A 309 -0.17 5.96 16.74
C PRO A 309 -0.81 6.04 18.14
N ASN A 310 -1.04 7.26 18.60
CA ASN A 310 -1.67 7.49 19.89
C ASN A 310 -3.05 6.79 19.89
N PRO A 311 -3.32 5.83 20.82
CA PRO A 311 -4.69 5.36 20.96
C PRO A 311 -5.53 6.57 21.37
N ALA A 312 -6.57 6.88 20.60
CA ALA A 312 -7.56 7.86 21.00
C ALA A 312 -8.04 7.49 22.42
N THR A 313 -7.65 8.27 23.38
CA THR A 313 -8.33 8.25 24.68
C THR A 313 -9.68 8.90 24.49
N ASN A 314 -10.73 8.17 24.91
CA ASN A 314 -12.15 8.53 24.93
C ASN A 314 -12.44 10.01 25.06
#